data_7f8a1129f3b12d60240b757b2380212c
#
_entry.id   7f8a1129f3b12d60240b757b2380212c
#
_cell.length_a   1.000
_cell.length_b   1.000
_cell.length_c   1.000
_cell.angle_alpha   90.00
_cell.angle_beta   90.00
_cell.angle_gamma   90.00
#
_symmetry.space_group_name_H-M   'P 1'
#
loop_
_entity.id
_entity.type
_entity.pdbx_description
1 polymer ?
#
loop_
_entity_poly.entity_id
_entity_poly.type
_entity_poly.pdbx_seq_one_letter_code
_entity_poly.pdbx_strand_id
1 'polypeptide(L)'
;MTRPSEIRETPAPRRSDWLLLSLGSTYKFTLVGFYLVALMTVLKHGGYSLKQLSWVQLIGGIEAGKVLFAAMMDGRPTRARGRFRPWLLRATLALATAFALMAFADVRPHFPLLLALCLILSLSGTFYGCAMLGLSCIVLPRHELGFGGVVQT
;
A
#
# COMPACT_ATOMS: atom_id res chain seq x y z
N MET A 1 -3.77 -20.72 39.97
CA MET A 1 -2.47 -20.05 39.73
C MET A 1 -2.04 -20.36 38.32
N THR A 2 -2.46 -19.51 37.36
CA THR A 2 -2.08 -19.59 35.96
C THR A 2 -0.70 -18.97 35.81
N ARG A 3 0.29 -19.74 35.32
CA ARG A 3 1.64 -19.25 34.98
C ARG A 3 1.55 -18.03 34.09
N PRO A 4 2.29 -16.94 34.35
CA PRO A 4 2.40 -15.84 33.41
C PRO A 4 2.98 -16.42 32.11
N SER A 5 2.18 -16.33 31.05
CA SER A 5 2.58 -16.72 29.69
C SER A 5 3.92 -16.07 29.38
N GLU A 6 4.94 -16.89 29.12
CA GLU A 6 6.22 -16.49 28.60
C GLU A 6 6.00 -15.51 27.45
N ILE A 7 6.28 -14.25 27.73
CA ILE A 7 6.34 -13.22 26.71
C ILE A 7 7.52 -13.63 25.83
N ARG A 8 7.22 -14.29 24.71
CA ARG A 8 8.23 -14.63 23.70
C ARG A 8 8.84 -13.31 23.24
N GLU A 9 9.98 -13.00 23.77
CA GLU A 9 10.80 -11.88 23.33
C GLU A 9 11.07 -12.09 21.84
N THR A 10 10.50 -11.20 21.02
CA THR A 10 10.82 -11.20 19.58
C THR A 10 12.29 -10.86 19.45
N PRO A 11 13.08 -11.65 18.70
CA PRO A 11 14.52 -11.38 18.52
C PRO A 11 14.69 -9.97 17.95
N ALA A 12 15.75 -9.28 18.39
CA ALA A 12 16.07 -7.93 17.93
C ALA A 12 16.03 -7.84 16.39
N PRO A 13 15.39 -6.78 15.83
CA PRO A 13 15.23 -6.64 14.40
C PRO A 13 16.59 -6.57 13.71
N ARG A 14 16.77 -7.32 12.65
CA ARG A 14 17.99 -7.30 11.85
C ARG A 14 18.03 -6.01 11.02
N ARG A 15 19.23 -5.53 10.70
CA ARG A 15 19.42 -4.37 9.79
C ARG A 15 18.69 -4.55 8.46
N SER A 16 18.60 -5.78 7.97
CA SER A 16 17.83 -6.14 6.77
C SER A 16 16.33 -5.86 6.90
N ASP A 17 15.77 -6.03 8.11
CA ASP A 17 14.34 -5.80 8.37
C ASP A 17 14.02 -4.30 8.31
N TRP A 18 14.90 -3.46 8.87
CA TRP A 18 14.79 -2.01 8.77
C TRP A 18 14.95 -1.50 7.35
N LEU A 19 15.90 -2.01 6.59
CA LEU A 19 16.05 -1.67 5.18
C LEU A 19 14.80 -2.04 4.36
N LEU A 20 14.23 -3.20 4.62
CA LEU A 20 13.03 -3.67 3.93
C LEU A 20 11.81 -2.79 4.25
N LEU A 21 11.64 -2.39 5.51
CA LEU A 21 10.57 -1.48 5.93
C LEU A 21 10.75 -0.08 5.34
N SER A 22 11.98 0.46 5.36
CA SER A 22 12.27 1.79 4.79
C SER A 22 12.06 1.82 3.27
N LEU A 23 12.54 0.81 2.54
CA LEU A 23 12.32 0.70 1.10
C LEU A 23 10.84 0.56 0.77
N GLY A 24 10.11 -0.27 1.54
CA GLY A 24 8.67 -0.42 1.36
C GLY A 24 7.88 0.86 1.60
N SER A 25 8.27 1.63 2.61
CA SER A 25 7.66 2.94 2.90
C SER A 25 7.98 3.95 1.82
N THR A 26 9.22 4.05 1.38
CA THR A 26 9.63 4.94 0.27
C THR A 26 8.86 4.62 -1.00
N TYR A 27 8.72 3.33 -1.34
CA TYR A 27 7.93 2.90 -2.49
C TYR A 27 6.46 3.36 -2.37
N LYS A 28 5.85 3.20 -1.20
CA LYS A 28 4.48 3.64 -0.94
C LYS A 28 4.32 5.14 -1.11
N PHE A 29 5.21 5.95 -0.53
CA PHE A 29 5.15 7.42 -0.66
C PHE A 29 5.37 7.89 -2.10
N THR A 30 6.25 7.24 -2.84
CA THR A 30 6.44 7.50 -4.27
C THR A 30 5.16 7.25 -5.05
N LEU A 31 4.44 6.16 -4.73
CA LEU A 31 3.18 5.82 -5.35
C LEU A 31 2.10 6.87 -5.09
N VAL A 32 1.95 7.28 -3.81
CA VAL A 32 0.98 8.31 -3.40
C VAL A 32 1.32 9.65 -4.04
N GLY A 33 2.60 10.04 -4.04
CA GLY A 33 3.07 11.26 -4.69
C GLY A 33 2.81 11.25 -6.20
N PHE A 34 3.05 10.14 -6.87
CA PHE A 34 2.72 9.98 -8.28
C PHE A 34 1.22 10.18 -8.51
N TYR A 35 0.37 9.51 -7.73
CA TYR A 35 -1.07 9.57 -7.92
C TYR A 35 -1.64 10.97 -7.66
N LEU A 36 -1.27 11.58 -6.53
CA LEU A 36 -1.84 12.87 -6.13
C LEU A 36 -1.26 14.06 -6.90
N VAL A 37 -0.01 14.01 -7.29
CA VAL A 37 0.68 15.15 -7.91
C VAL A 37 0.88 14.93 -9.41
N ALA A 38 1.65 13.92 -9.80
CA ALA A 38 2.04 13.74 -11.19
C ALA A 38 0.85 13.41 -12.08
N LEU A 39 0.03 12.43 -11.69
CA LEU A 39 -1.15 12.01 -12.46
C LEU A 39 -2.14 13.16 -12.61
N MET A 40 -2.46 13.86 -11.52
CA MET A 40 -3.39 14.99 -11.55
C MET A 40 -2.89 16.14 -12.43
N THR A 41 -1.59 16.43 -12.39
CA THR A 41 -0.98 17.47 -13.22
C THR A 41 -1.06 17.09 -14.70
N VAL A 42 -0.71 15.85 -15.04
CA VAL A 42 -0.76 15.35 -16.42
C VAL A 42 -2.19 15.37 -16.97
N LEU A 43 -3.17 14.94 -16.18
CA LEU A 43 -4.57 14.95 -16.59
C LEU A 43 -5.08 16.39 -16.80
N LYS A 44 -4.74 17.31 -15.90
CA LYS A 44 -5.12 18.71 -16.02
C LYS A 44 -4.55 19.33 -17.30
N HIS A 45 -3.27 19.08 -17.59
CA HIS A 45 -2.64 19.54 -18.85
C HIS A 45 -3.21 18.83 -20.10
N GLY A 46 -3.70 17.61 -19.94
CA GLY A 46 -4.36 16.85 -20.99
C GLY A 46 -5.78 17.35 -21.34
N GLY A 47 -6.27 18.41 -20.69
CA GLY A 47 -7.56 19.03 -20.99
C GLY A 47 -8.78 18.35 -20.32
N TYR A 48 -8.55 17.48 -19.34
CA TYR A 48 -9.66 16.86 -18.61
C TYR A 48 -10.40 17.89 -17.74
N SER A 49 -11.73 17.74 -17.69
CA SER A 49 -12.59 18.62 -16.89
C SER A 49 -12.38 18.42 -15.39
N LEU A 50 -12.67 19.45 -14.58
CA LEU A 50 -12.59 19.35 -13.11
C LEU A 50 -13.46 18.22 -12.56
N LYS A 51 -14.63 17.96 -13.19
CA LYS A 51 -15.51 16.85 -12.82
C LYS A 51 -14.83 15.49 -13.01
N GLN A 52 -14.08 15.30 -14.10
CA GLN A 52 -13.33 14.07 -14.37
C GLN A 52 -12.18 13.90 -13.38
N LEU A 53 -11.44 14.98 -13.07
CA LEU A 53 -10.40 14.94 -12.05
C LEU A 53 -10.96 14.58 -10.66
N SER A 54 -12.14 15.08 -10.31
CA SER A 54 -12.80 14.74 -9.03
C SER A 54 -13.12 13.25 -8.92
N TRP A 55 -13.51 12.59 -10.01
CA TRP A 55 -13.71 11.13 -10.01
C TRP A 55 -12.41 10.36 -9.76
N VAL A 56 -11.31 10.78 -10.39
CA VAL A 56 -10.00 10.18 -10.17
C VAL A 56 -9.56 10.38 -8.71
N GLN A 57 -9.77 11.59 -8.16
CA GLN A 57 -9.46 11.89 -6.77
C GLN A 57 -10.28 11.04 -5.79
N LEU A 58 -11.57 10.83 -6.08
CA LEU A 58 -12.46 10.01 -5.26
C LEU A 58 -11.98 8.56 -5.19
N ILE A 59 -11.52 8.01 -6.33
CA ILE A 59 -10.93 6.67 -6.38
C ILE A 59 -9.66 6.60 -5.53
N GLY A 60 -8.81 7.63 -5.54
CA GLY A 60 -7.64 7.72 -4.66
C GLY A 60 -8.00 7.71 -3.17
N GLY A 61 -9.19 8.23 -2.83
CA GLY A 61 -9.73 8.22 -1.47
C GLY A 61 -10.05 6.82 -0.90
N ILE A 62 -10.08 5.77 -1.74
CA ILE A 62 -10.24 4.37 -1.30
C ILE A 62 -9.14 3.98 -0.29
N GLU A 63 -7.95 4.58 -0.39
CA GLU A 63 -6.87 4.36 0.56
C GLU A 63 -7.26 4.76 1.99
N ALA A 64 -8.16 5.70 2.20
CA ALA A 64 -8.69 6.04 3.51
C ALA A 64 -9.48 4.88 4.15
N GLY A 65 -10.05 3.98 3.33
CA GLY A 65 -10.78 2.78 3.76
C GLY A 65 -9.89 1.59 4.17
N LYS A 66 -8.57 1.78 4.30
CA LYS A 66 -7.62 0.68 4.62
C LYS A 66 -7.94 -0.09 5.91
N VAL A 67 -8.66 0.50 6.86
CA VAL A 67 -9.11 -0.19 8.09
C VAL A 67 -9.99 -1.38 7.77
N LEU A 68 -10.90 -1.26 6.79
CA LEU A 68 -11.78 -2.36 6.35
C LEU A 68 -10.96 -3.48 5.69
N PHE A 69 -9.99 -3.11 4.86
CA PHE A 69 -9.11 -4.08 4.18
C PHE A 69 -8.16 -4.78 5.15
N ALA A 70 -7.67 -4.08 6.18
CA ALA A 70 -6.87 -4.68 7.25
C ALA A 70 -7.66 -5.75 8.01
N ALA A 71 -8.91 -5.46 8.40
CA ALA A 71 -9.77 -6.43 9.07
C ALA A 71 -10.03 -7.68 8.22
N MET A 72 -10.20 -7.52 6.90
CA MET A 72 -10.35 -8.64 5.97
C MET A 72 -9.07 -9.50 5.87
N MET A 73 -7.90 -8.89 5.97
CA MET A 73 -6.61 -9.62 5.95
C MET A 73 -6.35 -10.34 7.27
N ASP A 74 -6.78 -9.78 8.41
CA ASP A 74 -6.59 -10.36 9.74
C ASP A 74 -7.52 -11.55 10.02
N GLY A 75 -8.65 -11.64 9.34
CA GLY A 75 -9.65 -12.71 9.51
C GLY A 75 -9.15 -14.12 9.15
N ARG A 76 -7.93 -14.29 8.64
CA ARG A 76 -7.32 -15.60 8.34
C ARG A 76 -6.27 -15.96 9.38
N PRO A 77 -6.46 -17.02 10.19
CA PRO A 77 -5.64 -17.35 11.36
C PRO A 77 -4.32 -18.02 10.99
N THR A 78 -3.38 -17.30 10.42
CA THR A 78 -2.03 -17.84 10.19
C THR A 78 -0.97 -16.85 10.69
N ARG A 79 -0.41 -17.13 11.86
CA ARG A 79 0.66 -16.36 12.51
C ARG A 79 2.06 -16.51 11.89
N ALA A 80 2.19 -17.11 10.71
CA ALA A 80 3.48 -17.37 10.10
C ALA A 80 4.05 -16.11 9.41
N ARG A 81 5.35 -15.85 9.62
CA ARG A 81 6.15 -14.76 9.02
C ARG A 81 6.06 -14.68 7.48
N GLY A 82 5.63 -15.78 6.83
CA GLY A 82 5.42 -15.88 5.37
C GLY A 82 4.06 -15.39 4.86
N ARG A 83 3.12 -15.04 5.73
CA ARG A 83 1.73 -14.74 5.36
C ARG A 83 1.57 -13.50 4.48
N PHE A 84 2.36 -12.46 4.72
CA PHE A 84 2.24 -11.19 3.99
C PHE A 84 3.04 -11.16 2.67
N ARG A 85 4.02 -12.04 2.49
CA ARG A 85 4.81 -12.13 1.25
C ARG A 85 3.98 -12.29 -0.02
N PRO A 86 3.03 -13.25 -0.10
CA PRO A 86 2.23 -13.41 -1.31
C PRO A 86 1.32 -12.21 -1.58
N TRP A 87 0.84 -11.52 -0.55
CA TRP A 87 0.05 -10.31 -0.70
C TRP A 87 0.89 -9.14 -1.22
N LEU A 88 2.08 -8.94 -0.66
CA LEU A 88 3.04 -7.94 -1.13
C LEU A 88 3.41 -8.19 -2.59
N LEU A 89 3.75 -9.45 -2.95
CA LEU A 89 4.13 -9.80 -4.32
C LEU A 89 2.99 -9.53 -5.30
N ARG A 90 1.77 -9.97 -4.98
CA ARG A 90 0.59 -9.75 -5.84
C ARG A 90 0.26 -8.27 -5.99
N ALA A 91 0.29 -7.51 -4.90
CA ALA A 91 0.04 -6.08 -4.93
C ALA A 91 1.11 -5.34 -5.75
N THR A 92 2.40 -5.66 -5.57
CA THR A 92 3.48 -5.07 -6.34
C THR A 92 3.37 -5.40 -7.84
N LEU A 93 3.02 -6.66 -8.16
CA LEU A 93 2.84 -7.07 -9.56
C LEU A 93 1.65 -6.34 -10.20
N ALA A 94 0.53 -6.24 -9.49
CA ALA A 94 -0.64 -5.50 -9.97
C ALA A 94 -0.34 -4.00 -10.16
N LEU A 95 0.43 -3.41 -9.26
CA LEU A 95 0.91 -2.02 -9.40
C LEU A 95 1.81 -1.86 -10.62
N ALA A 96 2.80 -2.73 -10.78
CA ALA A 96 3.72 -2.70 -11.91
C ALA A 96 2.99 -2.86 -13.25
N THR A 97 2.03 -3.78 -13.33
CA THR A 97 1.22 -3.98 -14.54
C THR A 97 0.33 -2.78 -14.83
N ALA A 98 -0.30 -2.18 -13.82
CA ALA A 98 -1.13 -1.00 -13.99
C ALA A 98 -0.32 0.20 -14.48
N PHE A 99 0.89 0.43 -13.91
CA PHE A 99 1.79 1.48 -14.38
C PHE A 99 2.28 1.23 -15.81
N ALA A 100 2.65 -0.01 -16.15
CA ALA A 100 3.05 -0.35 -17.50
C ALA A 100 1.91 -0.10 -18.50
N LEU A 101 0.69 -0.50 -18.16
CA LEU A 101 -0.47 -0.23 -19.01
C LEU A 101 -0.73 1.27 -19.16
N MET A 102 -0.61 2.06 -18.08
CA MET A 102 -0.74 3.52 -18.19
C MET A 102 0.35 4.18 -19.01
N ALA A 103 1.56 3.62 -19.01
CA ALA A 103 2.69 4.16 -19.77
C ALA A 103 2.59 3.86 -21.27
N PHE A 104 2.09 2.68 -21.63
CA PHE A 104 2.04 2.20 -23.03
C PHE A 104 0.69 2.43 -23.70
N ALA A 105 -0.40 2.45 -22.94
CA ALA A 105 -1.73 2.72 -23.51
C ALA A 105 -1.94 4.22 -23.66
N ASP A 106 -2.45 4.64 -24.83
CA ASP A 106 -2.94 6.01 -24.97
C ASP A 106 -4.27 6.14 -24.21
N VAL A 107 -4.18 6.55 -22.94
CA VAL A 107 -5.32 6.63 -22.02
C VAL A 107 -6.16 7.88 -22.28
N ARG A 108 -5.63 8.83 -23.11
CA ARG A 108 -6.28 10.12 -23.37
C ARG A 108 -7.68 10.00 -23.97
N PRO A 109 -7.93 9.17 -25.01
CA PRO A 109 -9.26 9.05 -25.59
C PRO A 109 -10.21 8.17 -24.76
N HIS A 110 -9.71 7.36 -23.78
CA HIS A 110 -10.49 6.35 -23.09
C HIS A 110 -10.58 6.62 -21.57
N PHE A 111 -11.36 7.62 -21.19
CA PHE A 111 -11.55 7.97 -19.77
C PHE A 111 -12.01 6.78 -18.87
N PRO A 112 -12.90 5.85 -19.31
CA PRO A 112 -13.25 4.68 -18.49
C PRO A 112 -12.06 3.76 -18.21
N LEU A 113 -11.17 3.59 -19.19
CA LEU A 113 -9.95 2.79 -19.02
C LEU A 113 -9.01 3.43 -17.99
N LEU A 114 -8.87 4.76 -18.05
CA LEU A 114 -8.10 5.51 -17.06
C LEU A 114 -8.67 5.27 -15.64
N LEU A 115 -9.98 5.39 -15.46
CA LEU A 115 -10.63 5.15 -14.16
C LEU A 115 -10.41 3.73 -13.67
N ALA A 116 -10.51 2.73 -14.54
CA ALA A 116 -10.26 1.33 -14.19
C ALA A 116 -8.80 1.12 -13.73
N LEU A 117 -7.83 1.70 -14.43
CA LEU A 117 -6.42 1.63 -14.03
C LEU A 117 -6.17 2.36 -12.71
N CYS A 118 -6.77 3.53 -12.49
CA CYS A 118 -6.70 4.25 -11.22
C CYS A 118 -7.30 3.43 -10.07
N LEU A 119 -8.39 2.71 -10.31
CA LEU A 119 -9.01 1.82 -9.34
C LEU A 119 -8.07 0.66 -8.96
N ILE A 120 -7.45 0.04 -9.95
CA ILE A 120 -6.46 -1.04 -9.73
C ILE A 120 -5.26 -0.51 -8.93
N LEU A 121 -4.75 0.67 -9.27
CA LEU A 121 -3.65 1.31 -8.54
C LEU A 121 -4.02 1.59 -7.08
N SER A 122 -5.19 2.19 -6.84
CA SER A 122 -5.65 2.53 -5.49
C SER A 122 -5.89 1.30 -4.63
N LEU A 123 -6.57 0.27 -5.15
CA LEU A 123 -6.79 -0.99 -4.44
C LEU A 123 -5.47 -1.71 -4.14
N SER A 124 -4.61 -1.85 -5.15
CA SER A 124 -3.32 -2.53 -4.97
C SER A 124 -2.42 -1.77 -3.98
N GLY A 125 -2.41 -0.44 -4.02
CA GLY A 125 -1.72 0.42 -3.05
C GLY A 125 -2.23 0.23 -1.63
N THR A 126 -3.55 0.13 -1.46
CA THR A 126 -4.20 -0.13 -0.17
C THR A 126 -3.80 -1.50 0.38
N PHE A 127 -3.87 -2.57 -0.42
CA PHE A 127 -3.42 -3.91 -0.02
C PHE A 127 -1.94 -3.96 0.31
N TYR A 128 -1.10 -3.28 -0.47
CA TYR A 128 0.32 -3.15 -0.19
C TYR A 128 0.57 -2.48 1.15
N GLY A 129 -0.11 -1.35 1.42
CA GLY A 129 0.02 -0.62 2.69
C GLY A 129 -0.43 -1.45 3.90
N CYS A 130 -1.55 -2.17 3.80
CA CYS A 130 -2.02 -3.08 4.85
C CYS A 130 -1.04 -4.23 5.10
N ALA A 131 -0.48 -4.82 4.04
CA ALA A 131 0.48 -5.92 4.15
C ALA A 131 1.80 -5.45 4.79
N MET A 132 2.27 -4.25 4.45
CA MET A 132 3.46 -3.64 5.05
C MET A 132 3.25 -3.32 6.52
N LEU A 133 2.08 -2.76 6.89
CA LEU A 133 1.74 -2.49 8.29
C LEU A 133 1.68 -3.79 9.10
N GLY A 134 1.03 -4.84 8.56
CA GLY A 134 1.00 -6.15 9.20
C GLY A 134 2.37 -6.80 9.36
N LEU A 135 3.26 -6.62 8.38
CA LEU A 135 4.64 -7.11 8.46
C LEU A 135 5.43 -6.35 9.53
N SER A 136 5.29 -5.04 9.64
CA SER A 136 5.97 -4.24 10.66
C SER A 136 5.56 -4.66 12.08
N CYS A 137 4.27 -4.96 12.31
CA CYS A 137 3.78 -5.45 13.60
C CYS A 137 4.35 -6.84 14.00
N ILE A 138 4.80 -7.63 13.03
CA ILE A 138 5.40 -8.96 13.31
C ILE A 138 6.91 -8.87 13.50
N VAL A 139 7.56 -7.97 12.76
CA VAL A 139 9.03 -7.86 12.70
C VAL A 139 9.57 -6.97 13.82
N LEU A 140 8.84 -5.90 14.16
CA LEU A 140 9.27 -4.95 15.18
C LEU A 140 8.82 -5.37 16.58
N PRO A 141 9.70 -5.29 17.59
CA PRO A 141 9.33 -5.46 18.98
C PRO A 141 8.38 -4.36 19.44
N ARG A 142 7.55 -4.65 20.44
CA ARG A 142 6.48 -3.75 20.89
C ARG A 142 6.94 -2.33 21.26
N HIS A 143 8.15 -2.19 21.78
CA HIS A 143 8.72 -0.89 22.15
C HIS A 143 9.19 -0.04 20.96
N GLU A 144 9.40 -0.68 19.79
CA GLU A 144 9.80 -0.01 18.54
C GLU A 144 8.63 0.19 17.55
N LEU A 145 7.43 -0.31 17.88
CA LEU A 145 6.25 -0.14 17.02
C LEU A 145 5.88 1.33 16.79
N GLY A 146 6.11 2.18 17.80
CA GLY A 146 5.94 3.63 17.65
C GLY A 146 6.88 4.24 16.62
N PHE A 147 8.14 3.82 16.60
CA PHE A 147 9.12 4.22 15.59
C PHE A 147 8.78 3.68 14.20
N GLY A 148 8.33 2.43 14.12
CA GLY A 148 7.86 1.82 12.88
C GLY A 148 6.66 2.57 12.29
N GLY A 149 5.76 3.11 13.13
CA GLY A 149 4.68 3.98 12.73
C GLY A 149 5.16 5.29 12.11
N VAL A 150 6.16 5.93 12.71
CA VAL A 150 6.76 7.19 12.21
C VAL A 150 7.44 6.99 10.85
N VAL A 151 8.06 5.85 10.61
CA VAL A 151 8.69 5.53 9.31
C VAL A 151 7.63 5.30 8.23
N GLN A 152 6.38 5.00 8.59
CA GLN A 152 5.29 4.67 7.66
C GLN A 152 4.24 5.77 7.48
N THR A 153 4.34 6.86 8.25
CA THR A 153 3.51 8.06 8.12
C THR A 153 4.23 9.18 7.42
#